data_c21c54ecc8e276d2486c27bcc9f96008
#
_entry.id   c21c54ecc8e276d2486c27bcc9f96008
#
_cell.length_a   1.000
_cell.length_b   1.000
_cell.length_c   1.000
_cell.angle_alpha   90.00
_cell.angle_beta   90.00
_cell.angle_gamma   90.00
#
_symmetry.space_group_name_H-M   'P 1'
#
loop_
_entity.id
_entity.type
_entity.pdbx_description
1 polymer ?
#
loop_
_entity_poly.entity_id
_entity_poly.type
_entity_poly.pdbx_seq_one_letter_code
_entity_poly.pdbx_strand_id
1 'polypeptide(L)'
;MVNIMSIPSTLTALCDMLRTHTGVNVVLGRPEDSTSTIYVWPWFLEEAPESHNLPPAVVPNEIRVPQSSSQNIHFLVIATPALTIEGLSRLAQARQAILENPVLNIGEVNVQVMTSNLEAETLASVFQAAGIPLTICVSAMVRGAR
;
A
#
# COMPACT_ATOMS: atom_id res chain seq x y z
N MET A 1 24.99 6.66 -8.38
CA MET A 1 23.65 7.21 -8.26
C MET A 1 22.76 6.27 -7.45
N VAL A 2 22.20 6.77 -6.42
CA VAL A 2 21.35 5.95 -5.58
C VAL A 2 20.01 5.80 -6.28
N ASN A 3 19.66 4.56 -6.53
CA ASN A 3 18.35 4.28 -7.09
C ASN A 3 17.33 4.38 -5.95
N ILE A 4 16.76 5.56 -5.82
CA ILE A 4 15.74 5.78 -4.80
C ILE A 4 14.48 5.07 -5.26
N MET A 5 14.06 4.10 -4.47
CA MET A 5 12.81 3.44 -4.74
C MET A 5 11.68 4.42 -4.53
N SER A 6 11.03 4.78 -5.61
CA SER A 6 9.93 5.72 -5.53
C SER A 6 8.68 5.02 -5.00
N ILE A 7 7.81 5.79 -4.38
CA ILE A 7 6.49 5.32 -3.98
C ILE A 7 5.73 4.73 -5.17
N PRO A 8 5.74 5.36 -6.36
CA PRO A 8 5.10 4.74 -7.54
C PRO A 8 5.63 3.35 -7.87
N SER A 9 6.94 3.13 -7.79
CA SER A 9 7.52 1.80 -8.07
C SER A 9 7.05 0.76 -7.06
N THR A 10 6.97 1.14 -5.80
CA THR A 10 6.49 0.26 -4.73
C THR A 10 5.02 -0.13 -4.97
N LEU A 11 4.19 0.84 -5.29
CA LEU A 11 2.77 0.58 -5.55
C LEU A 11 2.56 -0.23 -6.83
N THR A 12 3.37 0.00 -7.84
CA THR A 12 3.34 -0.81 -9.06
C THR A 12 3.68 -2.26 -8.76
N ALA A 13 4.71 -2.50 -7.96
CA ALA A 13 5.09 -3.86 -7.57
C ALA A 13 3.99 -4.54 -6.74
N LEU A 14 3.34 -3.80 -5.86
CA LEU A 14 2.22 -4.29 -5.07
C LEU A 14 1.07 -4.71 -5.98
N CYS A 15 0.68 -3.88 -6.92
CA CYS A 15 -0.37 -4.19 -7.87
C CYS A 15 -0.03 -5.40 -8.73
N ASP A 16 1.22 -5.51 -9.18
CA ASP A 16 1.67 -6.66 -9.97
C ASP A 16 1.62 -7.95 -9.15
N MET A 17 2.01 -7.90 -7.89
CA MET A 17 1.90 -9.05 -7.00
C MET A 17 0.45 -9.49 -6.87
N LEU A 18 -0.47 -8.57 -6.66
CA LEU A 18 -1.88 -8.89 -6.54
C LEU A 18 -2.45 -9.47 -7.84
N ARG A 19 -2.09 -8.90 -8.99
CA ARG A 19 -2.51 -9.45 -10.30
C ARG A 19 -2.03 -10.89 -10.48
N THR A 20 -0.78 -11.13 -10.14
CA THR A 20 -0.17 -12.46 -10.32
C THR A 20 -0.88 -13.50 -9.46
N HIS A 21 -1.20 -13.16 -8.23
CA HIS A 21 -1.76 -14.13 -7.29
C HIS A 21 -3.28 -14.27 -7.37
N THR A 22 -3.98 -13.27 -7.85
CA THR A 22 -5.43 -13.31 -7.95
C THR A 22 -5.94 -13.59 -9.35
N GLY A 23 -5.15 -13.29 -10.37
CA GLY A 23 -5.58 -13.39 -11.76
C GLY A 23 -6.63 -12.34 -12.14
N VAL A 24 -6.82 -11.33 -11.32
CA VAL A 24 -7.83 -10.29 -11.53
C VAL A 24 -7.14 -8.98 -11.89
N ASN A 25 -7.82 -8.16 -12.68
CA ASN A 25 -7.32 -6.82 -12.97
C ASN A 25 -7.21 -6.00 -11.68
N VAL A 26 -6.08 -5.35 -11.49
CA VAL A 26 -5.81 -4.52 -10.32
C VAL A 26 -5.49 -3.11 -10.79
N VAL A 27 -6.17 -2.14 -10.22
CA VAL A 27 -6.04 -0.73 -10.57
C VAL A 27 -5.64 0.06 -9.33
N LEU A 28 -4.71 0.95 -9.49
CA LEU A 28 -4.30 1.89 -8.44
C LEU A 28 -5.26 3.07 -8.45
N GLY A 29 -5.95 3.30 -7.35
CA GLY A 29 -6.85 4.44 -7.22
C GLY A 29 -8.10 4.12 -6.43
N ARG A 30 -9.01 5.09 -6.38
CA ARG A 30 -10.29 4.94 -5.70
C ARG A 30 -11.21 3.99 -6.46
N PRO A 31 -12.05 3.25 -5.74
CA PRO A 31 -12.96 2.33 -6.41
C PRO A 31 -13.98 3.08 -7.27
N GLU A 32 -14.20 2.54 -8.45
CA GLU A 32 -15.26 3.00 -9.34
C GLU A 32 -16.27 1.89 -9.51
N ASP A 33 -17.52 2.26 -9.74
CA ASP A 33 -18.57 1.27 -9.91
C ASP A 33 -18.42 0.53 -11.23
N SER A 34 -18.74 -0.72 -11.23
CA SER A 34 -19.17 -1.52 -12.38
C SER A 34 -18.21 -2.51 -12.99
N THR A 35 -16.93 -2.50 -12.75
CA THR A 35 -16.05 -3.50 -13.33
C THR A 35 -15.54 -4.50 -12.32
N SER A 36 -15.32 -5.73 -12.75
CA SER A 36 -14.72 -6.79 -11.91
C SER A 36 -13.24 -6.48 -11.71
N THR A 37 -12.93 -5.68 -10.71
CA THR A 37 -11.61 -5.12 -10.50
C THR A 37 -11.26 -5.11 -9.01
N ILE A 38 -9.98 -5.26 -8.74
CA ILE A 38 -9.42 -5.01 -7.41
C ILE A 38 -8.80 -3.62 -7.46
N TYR A 39 -9.15 -2.79 -6.49
CA TYR A 39 -8.59 -1.46 -6.35
C TYR A 39 -7.63 -1.42 -5.18
N VAL A 40 -6.43 -0.91 -5.43
CA VAL A 40 -5.46 -0.56 -4.40
C VAL A 40 -5.52 0.94 -4.25
N TRP A 41 -6.04 1.38 -3.11
CA TRP A 41 -6.27 2.80 -2.84
C TRP A 41 -5.36 3.27 -1.72
N PRO A 42 -4.18 3.86 -2.05
CA PRO A 42 -3.33 4.47 -1.03
C PRO A 42 -4.03 5.73 -0.52
N TRP A 43 -4.14 5.84 0.79
CA TRP A 43 -4.87 6.94 1.39
C TRP A 43 -4.05 7.74 2.39
N PHE A 44 -2.92 7.21 2.84
CA PHE A 44 -2.09 7.88 3.82
C PHE A 44 -0.63 7.47 3.68
N LEU A 45 0.21 8.49 3.73
CA LEU A 45 1.65 8.32 3.69
C LEU A 45 2.21 8.80 5.02
N GLU A 46 2.86 7.90 5.73
CA GLU A 46 3.36 8.14 7.07
C GLU A 46 4.87 7.99 7.07
N GLU A 47 5.56 8.93 7.71
CA GLU A 47 6.97 8.76 7.95
C GLU A 47 7.17 7.65 8.99
N ALA A 48 8.05 6.69 8.70
CA ALA A 48 8.28 5.58 9.61
C ALA A 48 8.88 6.11 10.92
N PRO A 49 8.33 5.72 12.09
CA PRO A 49 8.78 6.23 13.38
C PRO A 49 10.29 6.05 13.62
N GLU A 50 10.86 4.96 13.15
CA GLU A 50 12.28 4.69 13.28
C GLU A 50 13.17 5.63 12.48
N SER A 51 12.61 6.38 11.55
CA SER A 51 13.35 7.34 10.73
C SER A 51 13.40 8.74 11.33
N HIS A 52 12.55 9.02 12.33
CA HIS A 52 12.41 10.38 12.88
C HIS A 52 13.67 10.90 13.56
N ASN A 53 14.43 10.02 14.18
CA ASN A 53 15.59 10.38 14.98
C ASN A 53 16.91 9.93 14.37
N LEU A 54 16.91 9.64 13.08
CA LEU A 54 18.15 9.28 12.42
C LEU A 54 19.05 10.49 12.30
N PRO A 55 20.32 10.38 12.73
CA PRO A 55 21.25 11.49 12.58
C PRO A 55 21.55 11.72 11.09
N PRO A 56 21.93 12.94 10.72
CA PRO A 56 22.43 13.19 9.38
C PRO A 56 23.64 12.31 9.07
N ALA A 57 23.73 11.83 7.84
CA ALA A 57 24.88 11.07 7.41
C ALA A 57 26.10 11.99 7.32
N VAL A 58 27.23 11.51 7.85
CA VAL A 58 28.51 12.22 7.74
C VAL A 58 29.23 11.68 6.51
N VAL A 59 29.52 12.59 5.58
CA VAL A 59 30.27 12.25 4.37
C VAL A 59 31.66 12.87 4.44
N PRO A 60 32.64 12.36 3.66
CA PRO A 60 33.96 12.99 3.60
C PRO A 60 33.84 14.48 3.29
N ASN A 61 34.73 15.29 3.89
CA ASN A 61 34.77 16.75 3.78
C ASN A 61 33.70 17.46 4.63
N GLU A 62 33.21 16.79 5.67
CA GLU A 62 32.36 17.37 6.70
C GLU A 62 30.99 17.83 6.24
N ILE A 63 30.54 17.41 5.07
CA ILE A 63 29.20 17.67 4.61
C ILE A 63 28.25 16.70 5.28
N ARG A 64 27.25 17.23 5.95
CA ARG A 64 26.19 16.42 6.54
C ARG A 64 24.99 16.39 5.59
N VAL A 65 24.58 15.19 5.24
CA VAL A 65 23.42 14.98 4.37
C VAL A 65 22.35 14.27 5.19
N PRO A 66 21.11 14.81 5.21
CA PRO A 66 20.03 14.10 5.88
C PRO A 66 19.85 12.72 5.29
N GLN A 67 19.65 11.72 6.15
CA GLN A 67 19.33 10.39 5.68
C GLN A 67 17.93 10.34 5.11
N SER A 68 17.77 9.56 4.06
CA SER A 68 16.45 9.33 3.47
C SER A 68 15.56 8.65 4.49
N SER A 69 14.40 9.22 4.75
CA SER A 69 13.40 8.61 5.63
C SER A 69 12.70 7.49 4.89
N SER A 70 12.52 6.36 5.55
CA SER A 70 11.60 5.36 5.05
C SER A 70 10.17 5.78 5.39
N GLN A 71 9.25 5.36 4.56
CA GLN A 71 7.85 5.75 4.68
C GLN A 71 6.96 4.52 4.69
N ASN A 72 5.84 4.64 5.39
CA ASN A 72 4.81 3.63 5.38
C ASN A 72 3.67 4.12 4.52
N ILE A 73 3.23 3.29 3.60
CA ILE A 73 2.10 3.62 2.73
C ILE A 73 0.91 2.82 3.21
N HIS A 74 -0.10 3.52 3.72
CA HIS A 74 -1.35 2.89 4.11
C HIS A 74 -2.29 2.85 2.91
N PHE A 75 -2.85 1.69 2.66
CA PHE A 75 -3.76 1.52 1.53
C PHE A 75 -4.94 0.64 1.90
N LEU A 76 -6.01 0.82 1.14
CA LEU A 76 -7.20 -0.01 1.22
C LEU A 76 -7.30 -0.86 -0.03
N VAL A 77 -7.74 -2.09 0.12
CA VAL A 77 -8.02 -2.98 -1.00
C VAL A 77 -9.52 -3.19 -1.07
N ILE A 78 -10.08 -2.90 -2.22
CA ILE A 78 -11.52 -3.01 -2.45
C ILE A 78 -11.71 -3.80 -3.74
N ALA A 79 -12.60 -4.78 -3.70
CA ALA A 79 -12.96 -5.55 -4.88
C ALA A 79 -14.37 -5.20 -5.31
N THR A 80 -14.57 -4.99 -6.59
CA THR A 80 -15.87 -4.64 -7.16
C THR A 80 -16.41 -5.78 -8.03
N PRO A 81 -17.72 -5.97 -8.11
CA PRO A 81 -18.79 -5.32 -7.34
C PRO A 81 -18.75 -5.70 -5.86
N ALA A 82 -18.86 -4.71 -4.98
CA ALA A 82 -18.42 -4.84 -3.58
C ALA A 82 -19.21 -5.85 -2.77
N LEU A 83 -20.51 -5.89 -2.86
CA LEU A 83 -21.35 -6.73 -1.99
C LEU A 83 -21.88 -7.97 -2.74
N THR A 84 -21.09 -8.48 -3.66
CA THR A 84 -21.41 -9.72 -4.36
C THR A 84 -20.51 -10.84 -3.86
N ILE A 85 -20.94 -12.07 -4.05
CA ILE A 85 -20.11 -13.24 -3.69
C ILE A 85 -18.81 -13.22 -4.47
N GLU A 86 -18.85 -12.84 -5.73
CA GLU A 86 -17.65 -12.73 -6.57
C GLU A 86 -16.69 -11.65 -6.06
N GLY A 87 -17.21 -10.47 -5.73
CA GLY A 87 -16.40 -9.40 -5.18
C GLY A 87 -15.79 -9.75 -3.84
N LEU A 88 -16.57 -10.37 -2.95
CA LEU A 88 -16.06 -10.83 -1.66
C LEU A 88 -15.00 -11.91 -1.81
N SER A 89 -15.19 -12.81 -2.77
CA SER A 89 -14.19 -13.84 -3.08
C SER A 89 -12.88 -13.22 -3.56
N ARG A 90 -12.95 -12.24 -4.44
CA ARG A 90 -11.76 -11.53 -4.93
C ARG A 90 -11.06 -10.77 -3.80
N LEU A 91 -11.83 -10.17 -2.91
CA LEU A 91 -11.26 -9.48 -1.76
C LEU A 91 -10.52 -10.45 -0.83
N ALA A 92 -11.12 -11.62 -0.59
CA ALA A 92 -10.47 -12.65 0.20
C ALA A 92 -9.19 -13.15 -0.46
N GLN A 93 -9.19 -13.32 -1.77
CA GLN A 93 -7.99 -13.70 -2.52
C GLN A 93 -6.89 -12.64 -2.41
N ALA A 94 -7.26 -11.37 -2.51
CA ALA A 94 -6.31 -10.27 -2.38
C ALA A 94 -5.70 -10.24 -0.97
N ARG A 95 -6.52 -10.42 0.06
CA ARG A 95 -6.03 -10.50 1.43
C ARG A 95 -5.07 -11.68 1.61
N GLN A 96 -5.41 -12.82 1.07
CA GLN A 96 -4.57 -14.00 1.15
C GLN A 96 -3.24 -13.78 0.42
N ALA A 97 -3.28 -13.13 -0.73
CA ALA A 97 -2.05 -12.79 -1.47
C ALA A 97 -1.12 -11.91 -0.64
N ILE A 98 -1.66 -10.95 0.08
CA ILE A 98 -0.86 -10.10 0.96
C ILE A 98 -0.25 -10.91 2.10
N LEU A 99 -1.03 -11.80 2.71
CA LEU A 99 -0.54 -12.63 3.81
C LEU A 99 0.54 -13.63 3.37
N GLU A 100 0.44 -14.12 2.15
CA GLU A 100 1.41 -15.08 1.61
C GLU A 100 2.67 -14.42 1.02
N ASN A 101 2.62 -13.11 0.78
CA ASN A 101 3.72 -12.37 0.19
C ASN A 101 4.09 -11.18 1.06
N PRO A 102 4.62 -11.42 2.27
CA PRO A 102 4.90 -10.34 3.22
C PRO A 102 6.08 -9.47 2.82
N VAL A 103 6.86 -9.88 1.83
CA VAL A 103 8.01 -9.12 1.35
C VAL A 103 7.90 -8.93 -0.16
N LEU A 104 8.00 -7.68 -0.59
CA LEU A 104 8.11 -7.37 -2.01
C LEU A 104 9.55 -7.04 -2.34
N ASN A 105 10.08 -7.71 -3.34
CA ASN A 105 11.41 -7.44 -3.87
C ASN A 105 11.29 -6.45 -5.03
N ILE A 106 11.91 -5.30 -4.87
CA ILE A 106 11.86 -4.24 -5.88
C ILE A 106 13.30 -3.86 -6.19
N GLY A 107 13.86 -4.49 -7.24
CA GLY A 107 15.29 -4.36 -7.50
C GLY A 107 16.10 -4.93 -6.36
N GLU A 108 16.96 -4.12 -5.76
CA GLU A 108 17.81 -4.52 -4.63
C GLU A 108 17.18 -4.21 -3.28
N VAL A 109 15.98 -3.66 -3.27
CA VAL A 109 15.32 -3.24 -2.02
C VAL A 109 14.13 -4.14 -1.74
N ASN A 110 13.98 -4.49 -0.47
CA ASN A 110 12.84 -5.26 0.01
C ASN A 110 11.97 -4.37 0.88
N VAL A 111 10.67 -4.41 0.63
CA VAL A 111 9.69 -3.73 1.48
C VAL A 111 8.75 -4.77 2.07
N GLN A 112 8.21 -4.47 3.22
CA GLN A 112 7.26 -5.35 3.89
C GLN A 112 5.84 -4.91 3.58
N VAL A 113 4.97 -5.89 3.35
CA VAL A 113 3.55 -5.66 3.17
C VAL A 113 2.81 -6.42 4.25
N MET A 114 1.89 -5.78 4.92
CA MET A 114 1.13 -6.39 5.99
C MET A 114 -0.29 -5.86 6.05
N THR A 115 -1.20 -6.68 6.52
CA THR A 115 -2.54 -6.20 6.84
C THR A 115 -2.50 -5.36 8.10
N SER A 116 -3.38 -4.40 8.18
CA SER A 116 -3.50 -3.55 9.35
C SER A 116 -4.95 -3.50 9.80
N ASN A 117 -5.14 -3.12 11.06
CA ASN A 117 -6.47 -2.94 11.61
C ASN A 117 -6.71 -1.44 11.79
N LEU A 118 -7.70 -0.92 11.07
CA LEU A 118 -8.14 0.44 11.24
C LEU A 118 -9.40 0.47 12.07
N GLU A 119 -9.51 1.49 12.91
CA GLU A 119 -10.75 1.73 13.63
C GLU A 119 -11.87 2.11 12.65
N ALA A 120 -13.08 1.75 12.98
CA ALA A 120 -14.24 2.04 12.15
C ALA A 120 -14.40 3.53 11.86
N GLU A 121 -14.08 4.37 12.84
CA GLU A 121 -14.15 5.82 12.67
C GLU A 121 -13.15 6.32 11.63
N THR A 122 -11.94 5.78 11.64
CA THR A 122 -10.92 6.14 10.66
C THR A 122 -11.35 5.73 9.26
N LEU A 123 -11.84 4.51 9.10
CA LEU A 123 -12.36 4.03 7.82
C LEU A 123 -13.51 4.92 7.31
N ALA A 124 -14.46 5.20 8.18
CA ALA A 124 -15.60 6.04 7.82
C ALA A 124 -15.13 7.43 7.37
N SER A 125 -14.15 8.00 8.05
CA SER A 125 -13.61 9.30 7.68
C SER A 125 -12.92 9.30 6.33
N VAL A 126 -12.16 8.25 6.01
CA VAL A 126 -11.48 8.12 4.71
C VAL A 126 -12.51 8.04 3.59
N PHE A 127 -13.53 7.20 3.74
CA PHE A 127 -14.58 7.08 2.73
C PHE A 127 -15.39 8.36 2.59
N GLN A 128 -15.73 8.98 3.70
CA GLN A 128 -16.49 10.24 3.69
C GLN A 128 -15.72 11.36 3.00
N ALA A 129 -14.44 11.50 3.29
CA ALA A 129 -13.59 12.51 2.66
C ALA A 129 -13.49 12.31 1.15
N ALA A 130 -13.54 11.06 0.69
CA ALA A 130 -13.52 10.74 -0.74
C ALA A 130 -14.89 10.84 -1.40
N GLY A 131 -15.96 11.02 -0.63
CA GLY A 131 -17.31 11.08 -1.16
C GLY A 131 -17.84 9.74 -1.64
N ILE A 132 -17.34 8.65 -1.07
CA ILE A 132 -17.72 7.28 -1.44
C ILE A 132 -18.40 6.62 -0.25
N PRO A 133 -19.48 5.84 -0.45
CA PRO A 133 -20.08 5.09 0.64
C PRO A 133 -19.08 4.10 1.25
N LEU A 134 -19.14 3.93 2.57
CA LEU A 134 -18.30 2.96 3.26
C LEU A 134 -18.55 1.57 2.69
N THR A 135 -17.49 0.92 2.30
CA THR A 135 -17.52 -0.36 1.60
C THR A 135 -16.61 -1.35 2.33
N ILE A 136 -16.95 -2.61 2.29
CA ILE A 136 -16.07 -3.65 2.84
C ILE A 136 -14.71 -3.62 2.14
N CYS A 137 -13.64 -3.64 2.91
CA CYS A 137 -12.30 -3.49 2.40
C CYS A 137 -11.30 -4.21 3.28
N VAL A 138 -10.10 -4.41 2.76
CA VAL A 138 -8.95 -4.85 3.54
C VAL A 138 -8.04 -3.63 3.74
N SER A 139 -7.69 -3.36 4.98
CA SER A 139 -6.70 -2.34 5.29
C SER A 139 -5.33 -2.97 5.38
N ALA A 140 -4.35 -2.33 4.76
CA ALA A 140 -2.99 -2.85 4.71
C ALA A 140 -1.98 -1.72 4.63
N MET A 141 -0.72 -2.08 4.75
CA MET A 141 0.36 -1.12 4.79
C MET A 141 1.59 -1.71 4.10
N VAL A 142 2.27 -0.87 3.32
CA VAL A 142 3.63 -1.15 2.87
C VAL A 142 4.57 -0.42 3.80
N ARG A 143 5.49 -1.14 4.39
CA ARG A 143 6.45 -0.59 5.33
C ARG A 143 7.83 -0.55 4.71
N GLY A 144 8.50 0.58 4.90
CA GLY A 144 9.87 0.75 4.45
C GLY A 144 10.02 1.25 3.02
N ALA A 145 8.98 1.79 2.42
CA ALA A 145 9.08 2.46 1.11
C ALA A 145 9.94 3.73 1.24
N ARG A 146 10.65 4.08 0.19
CA ARG A 146 11.51 5.25 0.17
C ARG A 146 11.28 6.14 -1.03
#